data_b43988e1c8a1b05cffa75cf5c5b9748d
#
_entry.id   b43988e1c8a1b05cffa75cf5c5b9748d
#
_cell.length_a   1.000
_cell.length_b   1.000
_cell.length_c   1.000
_cell.angle_alpha   90.00
_cell.angle_beta   90.00
_cell.angle_gamma   90.00
#
_symmetry.space_group_name_H-M   'P 1'
#
loop_
_entity.id
_entity.type
_entity.pdbx_description
1 polymer ?
#
loop_
_entity_poly.entity_id
_entity_poly.type
_entity_poly.pdbx_seq_one_letter_code
_entity_poly.pdbx_strand_id
1 'polypeptide(L)'
;MTPPSHEATAAWRELLDTLRNLDESFMAGPKAVTDDRHIADGYRMIATTLGVAFDTYLFADRSRPRWLEVNSPFRPDRRWGGDNTDAIYFMCPVDPSRRYRITGNRGDSVYFSVTAYNEPAPGAWSDRIVDIRRDDDLDIDDDGNFSFDFGPVPDAAVLMTRDYQADPLVGRPVAWTIEALDPPEPFRHGEAETAAALRASAAWLRTMFAILPLTVGVKSSEAHDLGHRTDMAANAFADPYQVPDANFGWSARDACYSYGSFDLADDEALVITHRPPECRFWNLVVWNQFMAVPGVPDARSSVNGSTAIANSDGSVTVVVSRGMTGHPNSLTTLDYPRGNLAFRWFLADAVPARPDVRLVKSSQAPTEVT
;
A
#
# COMPACT_ATOMS: atom_id res chain seq x y z
N MET A 1 19.26 38.72 -24.26
CA MET A 1 20.06 37.70 -23.55
C MET A 1 19.07 36.73 -22.90
N THR A 2 19.03 35.49 -23.33
CA THR A 2 18.28 34.44 -22.65
C THR A 2 18.95 34.26 -21.27
N PRO A 3 18.18 34.30 -20.14
CA PRO A 3 18.79 34.05 -18.83
C PRO A 3 19.42 32.65 -18.84
N PRO A 4 20.51 32.45 -18.10
CA PRO A 4 21.10 31.11 -17.98
C PRO A 4 20.05 30.12 -17.53
N SER A 5 19.95 29.00 -18.23
CA SER A 5 18.99 27.94 -17.86
C SER A 5 19.59 27.21 -16.65
N HIS A 6 19.09 27.51 -15.48
CA HIS A 6 19.45 26.76 -14.27
C HIS A 6 18.84 25.35 -14.34
N GLU A 7 19.62 24.35 -13.97
CA GLU A 7 19.23 22.94 -14.05
C GLU A 7 18.01 22.64 -13.15
N ALA A 8 17.99 23.21 -11.94
CA ALA A 8 16.85 23.10 -11.03
C ALA A 8 15.57 23.72 -11.60
N THR A 9 15.68 24.83 -12.37
CA THR A 9 14.55 25.44 -13.06
C THR A 9 14.00 24.51 -14.15
N ALA A 10 14.87 23.84 -14.90
CA ALA A 10 14.44 22.87 -15.90
C ALA A 10 13.73 21.68 -15.25
N ALA A 11 14.32 21.10 -14.21
CA ALA A 11 13.74 19.98 -13.46
C ALA A 11 12.38 20.35 -12.81
N TRP A 12 12.24 21.58 -12.30
CA TRP A 12 10.97 22.07 -11.79
C TRP A 12 9.89 22.12 -12.87
N ARG A 13 10.23 22.58 -14.07
CA ARG A 13 9.30 22.58 -15.21
C ARG A 13 8.92 21.17 -15.65
N GLU A 14 9.89 20.24 -15.67
CA GLU A 14 9.62 18.81 -15.95
C GLU A 14 8.63 18.22 -14.95
N LEU A 15 8.74 18.56 -13.66
CA LEU A 15 7.78 18.15 -12.63
C LEU A 15 6.39 18.76 -12.87
N LEU A 16 6.32 20.06 -13.19
CA LEU A 16 5.05 20.73 -13.50
C LEU A 16 4.38 20.14 -14.75
N ASP A 17 5.15 19.79 -15.78
CA ASP A 17 4.64 19.13 -16.97
C ASP A 17 4.16 17.71 -16.65
N THR A 18 4.89 16.97 -15.76
CA THR A 18 4.43 15.68 -15.26
C THR A 18 3.07 15.81 -14.56
N LEU A 19 2.93 16.76 -13.63
CA LEU A 19 1.66 16.99 -12.92
C LEU A 19 0.53 17.38 -13.86
N ARG A 20 0.82 18.19 -14.89
CA ARG A 20 -0.19 18.60 -15.90
C ARG A 20 -0.70 17.42 -16.73
N ASN A 21 0.18 16.46 -17.00
CA ASN A 21 -0.15 15.32 -17.86
C ASN A 21 -0.76 14.13 -17.09
N LEU A 22 -0.74 14.15 -15.75
CA LEU A 22 -1.28 13.04 -14.97
C LEU A 22 -2.81 12.93 -15.05
N ASP A 23 -3.51 14.05 -15.09
CA ASP A 23 -4.96 14.06 -15.20
C ASP A 23 -5.45 13.51 -16.54
N GLU A 24 -4.68 13.65 -17.61
CA GLU A 24 -5.00 13.04 -18.91
C GLU A 24 -5.06 11.51 -18.82
N SER A 25 -4.28 10.91 -17.91
CA SER A 25 -4.23 9.45 -17.73
C SER A 25 -5.48 8.86 -17.08
N PHE A 26 -6.21 9.62 -16.26
CA PHE A 26 -7.45 9.17 -15.64
C PHE A 26 -8.69 9.97 -16.01
N MET A 27 -8.53 11.11 -16.70
CA MET A 27 -9.64 11.90 -17.28
C MET A 27 -9.98 11.45 -18.70
N ALA A 28 -9.03 10.82 -19.40
CA ALA A 28 -9.20 10.36 -20.79
C ALA A 28 -8.51 9.01 -21.02
N GLY A 29 -8.83 8.34 -22.12
CA GLY A 29 -8.23 7.07 -22.49
C GLY A 29 -8.91 5.84 -21.85
N PRO A 30 -8.31 4.65 -21.94
CA PRO A 30 -8.96 3.38 -21.53
C PRO A 30 -9.17 3.25 -20.01
N LYS A 31 -8.41 4.01 -19.21
CA LYS A 31 -8.53 4.03 -17.75
C LYS A 31 -9.40 5.18 -17.24
N ALA A 32 -10.05 5.94 -18.10
CA ALA A 32 -10.81 7.13 -17.72
C ALA A 32 -11.84 6.83 -16.63
N VAL A 33 -11.79 7.58 -15.55
CA VAL A 33 -12.84 7.62 -14.54
C VAL A 33 -13.84 8.72 -14.91
N THR A 34 -15.12 8.40 -14.79
CA THR A 34 -16.20 9.33 -15.16
C THR A 34 -17.03 9.79 -13.97
N ASP A 35 -16.79 9.19 -12.80
CA ASP A 35 -17.46 9.55 -11.56
C ASP A 35 -16.72 10.70 -10.88
N ASP A 36 -17.43 11.77 -10.51
CA ASP A 36 -16.85 12.98 -9.91
C ASP A 36 -16.07 12.68 -8.63
N ARG A 37 -16.52 11.69 -7.86
CA ARG A 37 -15.86 11.26 -6.63
C ARG A 37 -14.50 10.62 -6.93
N HIS A 38 -14.43 9.71 -7.90
CA HIS A 38 -13.18 9.11 -8.35
C HIS A 38 -12.20 10.13 -8.92
N ILE A 39 -12.69 11.12 -9.66
CA ILE A 39 -11.87 12.25 -10.16
C ILE A 39 -11.23 13.01 -8.98
N ALA A 40 -12.03 13.34 -7.96
CA ALA A 40 -11.53 14.02 -6.76
C ALA A 40 -10.48 13.18 -6.01
N ASP A 41 -10.68 11.86 -5.91
CA ASP A 41 -9.74 10.94 -5.30
C ASP A 41 -8.43 10.83 -6.11
N GLY A 42 -8.50 10.91 -7.43
CA GLY A 42 -7.32 10.97 -8.31
C GLY A 42 -6.42 12.16 -7.97
N TYR A 43 -6.99 13.35 -7.82
CA TYR A 43 -6.23 14.54 -7.43
C TYR A 43 -5.67 14.44 -6.00
N ARG A 44 -6.42 13.86 -5.05
CA ARG A 44 -5.90 13.59 -3.71
C ARG A 44 -4.75 12.59 -3.74
N MET A 45 -4.83 11.55 -4.58
CA MET A 45 -3.76 10.58 -4.75
C MET A 45 -2.51 11.21 -5.38
N ILE A 46 -2.65 12.11 -6.37
CA ILE A 46 -1.53 12.89 -6.90
C ILE A 46 -0.86 13.69 -5.77
N ALA A 47 -1.62 14.42 -4.97
CA ALA A 47 -1.09 15.24 -3.88
C ALA A 47 -0.38 14.38 -2.81
N THR A 48 -0.97 13.25 -2.41
CA THR A 48 -0.36 12.29 -1.48
C THR A 48 0.94 11.72 -2.05
N THR A 49 0.93 11.27 -3.30
CA THR A 49 2.10 10.68 -3.97
C THR A 49 3.23 11.69 -4.12
N LEU A 50 2.90 12.95 -4.45
CA LEU A 50 3.88 14.04 -4.52
C LEU A 50 4.49 14.35 -3.15
N GLY A 51 3.69 14.35 -2.09
CA GLY A 51 4.18 14.54 -0.72
C GLY A 51 5.19 13.47 -0.33
N VAL A 52 4.89 12.19 -0.58
CA VAL A 52 5.81 11.07 -0.33
C VAL A 52 7.08 11.21 -1.18
N ALA A 53 6.95 11.60 -2.46
CA ALA A 53 8.10 11.80 -3.33
C ALA A 53 9.03 12.90 -2.81
N PHE A 54 8.50 14.02 -2.36
CA PHE A 54 9.31 15.11 -1.80
C PHE A 54 9.97 14.70 -0.48
N ASP A 55 9.25 14.01 0.40
CA ASP A 55 9.84 13.49 1.64
C ASP A 55 10.98 12.50 1.35
N THR A 56 10.86 11.69 0.29
CA THR A 56 11.84 10.65 -0.08
C THR A 56 13.06 11.20 -0.81
N TYR A 57 12.86 12.14 -1.74
CA TYR A 57 13.92 12.58 -2.65
C TYR A 57 14.44 14.00 -2.37
N LEU A 58 13.54 14.93 -2.00
CA LEU A 58 13.93 16.33 -1.85
C LEU A 58 14.37 16.66 -0.42
N PHE A 59 13.77 16.02 0.58
CA PHE A 59 13.99 16.35 1.99
C PHE A 59 14.67 15.24 2.80
N ALA A 60 14.88 14.06 2.22
CA ALA A 60 15.59 12.99 2.92
C ALA A 60 17.09 13.24 3.00
N ASP A 61 17.68 12.86 4.13
CA ASP A 61 19.12 12.78 4.35
C ASP A 61 19.46 11.37 4.85
N ARG A 62 20.08 10.55 3.99
CA ARG A 62 20.42 9.16 4.31
C ARG A 62 21.50 9.05 5.39
N SER A 63 22.23 10.14 5.70
CA SER A 63 23.16 10.21 6.81
C SER A 63 22.53 10.67 8.14
N ARG A 64 21.29 11.17 8.09
CA ARG A 64 20.44 11.54 9.22
C ARG A 64 19.04 10.97 8.99
N PRO A 65 18.91 9.63 9.05
CA PRO A 65 17.71 8.93 8.65
C PRO A 65 16.54 9.31 9.57
N ARG A 66 15.34 9.28 9.00
CA ARG A 66 14.08 9.42 9.75
C ARG A 66 13.01 8.56 9.12
N TRP A 67 12.13 8.06 9.94
CA TRP A 67 10.93 7.39 9.46
C TRP A 67 9.93 8.40 8.91
N LEU A 68 9.46 8.16 7.70
CA LEU A 68 8.47 8.94 6.99
C LEU A 68 7.18 8.13 6.94
N GLU A 69 6.14 8.57 7.64
CA GLU A 69 4.84 7.92 7.57
C GLU A 69 4.26 8.07 6.17
N VAL A 70 3.97 6.97 5.50
CA VAL A 70 3.50 6.96 4.11
C VAL A 70 2.10 6.40 3.97
N ASN A 71 1.67 5.56 4.91
CA ASN A 71 0.33 5.02 4.97
C ASN A 71 -0.12 4.87 6.43
N SER A 72 -1.27 5.47 6.74
CA SER A 72 -1.88 5.37 8.07
C SER A 72 -3.39 5.57 7.96
N PRO A 73 -4.19 4.74 8.63
CA PRO A 73 -5.64 4.91 8.67
C PRO A 73 -6.07 6.21 9.37
N PHE A 74 -5.16 6.84 10.13
CA PHE A 74 -5.45 8.06 10.90
C PHE A 74 -5.12 9.35 10.15
N ARG A 75 -4.53 9.25 8.95
CA ARG A 75 -3.98 10.40 8.23
C ARG A 75 -4.50 10.46 6.80
N PRO A 76 -5.36 11.43 6.47
CA PRO A 76 -5.91 11.57 5.13
C PRO A 76 -4.86 11.95 4.07
N ASP A 77 -3.73 12.51 4.50
CA ASP A 77 -2.60 12.93 3.67
C ASP A 77 -1.52 11.85 3.51
N ARG A 78 -1.68 10.69 4.17
CA ARG A 78 -0.73 9.57 4.18
C ARG A 78 -1.43 8.27 3.77
N ARG A 79 -1.74 8.15 2.48
CA ARG A 79 -2.53 7.06 1.89
C ARG A 79 -1.84 6.40 0.70
N TRP A 80 -0.51 6.55 0.62
CA TRP A 80 0.27 6.02 -0.49
C TRP A 80 0.55 4.51 -0.35
N GLY A 81 0.61 3.81 -1.50
CA GLY A 81 1.19 2.47 -1.56
C GLY A 81 0.23 1.31 -1.31
N GLY A 82 -1.05 1.47 -1.55
CA GLY A 82 -2.05 0.43 -1.30
C GLY A 82 -2.53 0.46 0.14
N ASP A 83 -3.36 1.43 0.38
CA ASP A 83 -3.91 1.79 1.67
C ASP A 83 -4.48 0.58 2.43
N ASN A 84 -4.28 0.58 3.74
CA ASN A 84 -4.66 -0.54 4.60
C ASN A 84 -5.12 0.00 5.95
N THR A 85 -6.40 -0.22 6.27
CA THR A 85 -6.99 0.20 7.54
C THR A 85 -6.40 -0.50 8.75
N ASP A 86 -5.85 -1.68 8.57
CA ASP A 86 -5.33 -2.50 9.66
C ASP A 86 -3.81 -2.38 9.80
N ALA A 87 -3.17 -1.42 9.11
CA ALA A 87 -1.72 -1.30 9.14
C ALA A 87 -1.22 0.15 9.06
N ILE A 88 -0.03 0.36 9.61
CA ILE A 88 0.72 1.61 9.51
C ILE A 88 2.06 1.32 8.85
N TYR A 89 2.41 2.14 7.84
CA TYR A 89 3.65 1.99 7.09
C TYR A 89 4.51 3.25 7.18
N PHE A 90 5.80 3.02 7.45
CA PHE A 90 6.81 4.06 7.35
C PHE A 90 7.83 3.67 6.29
N MET A 91 8.40 4.68 5.64
CA MET A 91 9.55 4.53 4.76
C MET A 91 10.76 5.29 5.32
N CYS A 92 11.95 4.81 5.04
CA CYS A 92 13.21 5.52 5.31
C CYS A 92 14.17 5.28 4.15
N PRO A 93 14.51 6.30 3.36
CA PRO A 93 15.61 6.21 2.41
C PRO A 93 16.94 5.94 3.13
N VAL A 94 17.69 4.96 2.65
CA VAL A 94 18.97 4.53 3.23
C VAL A 94 20.08 4.53 2.18
N ASP A 95 21.33 4.55 2.65
CA ASP A 95 22.51 4.38 1.82
C ASP A 95 23.02 2.92 1.98
N PRO A 96 23.21 2.16 0.89
CA PRO A 96 23.61 0.76 0.94
C PRO A 96 24.98 0.52 1.61
N SER A 97 25.83 1.55 1.70
CA SER A 97 27.16 1.48 2.31
C SER A 97 27.18 1.79 3.80
N ARG A 98 26.09 2.34 4.35
CA ARG A 98 26.00 2.78 5.74
C ARG A 98 25.39 1.75 6.67
N ARG A 99 25.68 1.93 7.94
CA ARG A 99 25.07 1.17 9.04
C ARG A 99 24.06 2.03 9.79
N TYR A 100 22.97 1.40 10.16
CA TYR A 100 21.89 2.03 10.90
C TYR A 100 21.54 1.18 12.12
N ARG A 101 21.12 1.81 13.21
CA ARG A 101 20.46 1.14 14.32
C ARG A 101 18.99 1.45 14.29
N ILE A 102 18.20 0.40 14.34
CA ILE A 102 16.74 0.49 14.41
C ILE A 102 16.35 -0.01 15.79
N THR A 103 15.59 0.81 16.50
CA THR A 103 15.02 0.46 17.80
C THR A 103 13.54 0.71 17.82
N GLY A 104 12.85 0.06 18.73
CA GLY A 104 11.43 0.32 18.86
C GLY A 104 10.79 -0.45 20.02
N ASN A 105 9.47 -0.27 20.10
CA ASN A 105 8.60 -1.07 20.96
C ASN A 105 7.44 -1.62 20.12
N ARG A 106 7.18 -2.93 20.24
CA ARG A 106 6.20 -3.63 19.42
C ARG A 106 4.74 -3.14 19.59
N GLY A 107 4.45 -2.41 20.65
CA GLY A 107 3.08 -2.01 20.97
C GLY A 107 2.14 -3.21 21.07
N ASP A 108 0.97 -3.06 20.42
CA ASP A 108 -0.05 -4.13 20.36
C ASP A 108 -0.09 -4.78 18.95
N SER A 109 1.00 -4.67 18.18
CA SER A 109 1.12 -5.24 16.84
C SER A 109 0.94 -6.77 16.87
N VAL A 110 0.10 -7.27 15.96
CA VAL A 110 -0.07 -8.71 15.72
C VAL A 110 1.13 -9.27 14.96
N TYR A 111 1.61 -8.49 14.01
CA TYR A 111 2.77 -8.81 13.18
C TYR A 111 3.41 -7.52 12.68
N PHE A 112 4.73 -7.45 12.72
CA PHE A 112 5.44 -6.36 12.07
C PHE A 112 6.72 -6.84 11.37
N SER A 113 7.15 -6.07 10.39
CA SER A 113 8.39 -6.31 9.66
C SER A 113 9.05 -5.02 9.18
N VAL A 114 10.35 -5.11 8.88
CA VAL A 114 11.11 -4.11 8.15
C VAL A 114 11.65 -4.76 6.89
N THR A 115 11.29 -4.26 5.73
CA THR A 115 11.72 -4.77 4.43
C THR A 115 12.63 -3.75 3.75
N ALA A 116 13.77 -4.21 3.25
CA ALA A 116 14.69 -3.42 2.44
C ALA A 116 14.43 -3.66 0.95
N TYR A 117 14.36 -2.58 0.20
CA TYR A 117 14.09 -2.57 -1.24
C TYR A 117 15.22 -1.89 -2.00
N ASN A 118 15.46 -2.35 -3.23
CA ASN A 118 16.29 -1.63 -4.16
C ASN A 118 15.53 -0.48 -4.85
N GLU A 119 16.27 0.36 -5.54
CA GLU A 119 15.78 1.40 -6.43
C GLU A 119 16.62 1.34 -7.72
N PRO A 120 16.10 0.72 -8.80
CA PRO A 120 16.89 0.50 -10.02
C PRO A 120 17.28 1.79 -10.75
N ALA A 121 16.54 2.87 -10.54
CA ALA A 121 16.85 4.22 -10.98
C ALA A 121 16.16 5.24 -10.07
N PRO A 122 16.68 6.47 -9.91
CA PRO A 122 16.05 7.48 -9.05
C PRO A 122 14.57 7.73 -9.41
N GLY A 123 13.68 7.51 -8.46
CA GLY A 123 12.24 7.62 -8.63
C GLY A 123 11.56 6.39 -9.24
N ALA A 124 12.29 5.36 -9.62
CA ALA A 124 11.71 4.10 -10.05
C ALA A 124 11.23 3.28 -8.85
N TRP A 125 10.19 2.51 -9.09
CA TRP A 125 9.75 1.54 -8.09
C TRP A 125 10.73 0.38 -7.97
N SER A 126 10.76 -0.20 -6.78
CA SER A 126 11.54 -1.39 -6.52
C SER A 126 11.14 -2.54 -7.46
N ASP A 127 12.12 -3.26 -7.95
CA ASP A 127 11.93 -4.51 -8.69
C ASP A 127 12.43 -5.73 -7.90
N ARG A 128 13.00 -5.50 -6.70
CA ARG A 128 13.57 -6.57 -5.88
C ARG A 128 13.55 -6.24 -4.39
N ILE A 129 13.11 -7.22 -3.60
CA ILE A 129 13.30 -7.22 -2.14
C ILE A 129 14.74 -7.66 -1.85
N VAL A 130 15.47 -6.84 -1.10
CA VAL A 130 16.90 -7.06 -0.80
C VAL A 130 17.10 -7.79 0.51
N ASP A 131 16.34 -7.40 1.54
CA ASP A 131 16.37 -8.01 2.87
C ASP A 131 15.04 -7.81 3.59
N ILE A 132 14.77 -8.65 4.59
CA ILE A 132 13.61 -8.53 5.46
C ILE A 132 13.98 -8.91 6.89
N ARG A 133 13.45 -8.18 7.85
CA ARG A 133 13.46 -8.53 9.28
C ARG A 133 12.03 -8.54 9.78
N ARG A 134 11.60 -9.69 10.30
CA ARG A 134 10.29 -9.90 10.89
C ARG A 134 10.40 -9.83 12.41
N ASP A 135 9.29 -9.65 13.09
CA ASP A 135 9.24 -9.68 14.55
C ASP A 135 9.84 -10.96 15.15
N ASP A 136 9.66 -12.12 14.50
CA ASP A 136 10.23 -13.40 14.91
C ASP A 136 11.77 -13.48 14.73
N ASP A 137 12.36 -12.61 13.93
CA ASP A 137 13.81 -12.53 13.69
C ASP A 137 14.51 -11.63 14.71
N LEU A 138 13.78 -11.01 15.65
CA LEU A 138 14.28 -10.01 16.58
C LEU A 138 14.23 -10.52 18.03
N ASP A 139 15.23 -10.12 18.80
CA ASP A 139 15.17 -10.24 20.26
C ASP A 139 14.26 -9.13 20.80
N ILE A 140 13.09 -9.51 21.26
CA ILE A 140 12.10 -8.61 21.86
C ILE A 140 12.01 -8.93 23.34
N ASP A 141 12.27 -7.94 24.20
CA ASP A 141 12.20 -8.11 25.64
C ASP A 141 10.74 -8.19 26.17
N ASP A 142 10.61 -8.50 27.48
CA ASP A 142 9.30 -8.66 28.12
C ASP A 142 8.45 -7.36 28.10
N ASP A 143 9.10 -6.20 27.99
CA ASP A 143 8.44 -4.88 27.84
C ASP A 143 8.09 -4.54 26.38
N GLY A 144 8.45 -5.42 25.45
CA GLY A 144 8.20 -5.29 24.02
C GLY A 144 9.23 -4.46 23.27
N ASN A 145 10.37 -4.11 23.87
CA ASN A 145 11.42 -3.33 23.22
C ASN A 145 12.32 -4.22 22.36
N PHE A 146 12.79 -3.69 21.26
CA PHE A 146 13.74 -4.35 20.38
C PHE A 146 14.80 -3.38 19.86
N SER A 147 15.95 -3.95 19.45
CA SER A 147 17.05 -3.21 18.82
C SER A 147 17.81 -4.13 17.88
N PHE A 148 18.10 -3.65 16.67
CA PHE A 148 18.95 -4.35 15.72
C PHE A 148 19.70 -3.40 14.82
N ASP A 149 20.87 -3.85 14.31
CA ASP A 149 21.65 -3.10 13.35
C ASP A 149 21.30 -3.55 11.93
N PHE A 150 21.18 -2.61 11.00
CA PHE A 150 20.94 -2.82 9.59
C PHE A 150 22.06 -2.23 8.76
N GLY A 151 22.53 -2.96 7.76
CA GLY A 151 23.55 -2.50 6.82
C GLY A 151 25.00 -2.75 7.30
N PRO A 152 25.98 -2.56 6.40
CA PRO A 152 25.79 -2.27 5.00
C PRO A 152 25.10 -3.41 4.24
N VAL A 153 24.14 -3.09 3.39
CA VAL A 153 23.43 -4.06 2.56
C VAL A 153 23.47 -3.57 1.10
N PRO A 154 24.17 -4.27 0.21
CA PRO A 154 24.24 -3.89 -1.19
C PRO A 154 22.87 -3.71 -1.82
N ASP A 155 22.72 -2.68 -2.62
CA ASP A 155 21.49 -2.30 -3.35
C ASP A 155 20.31 -1.85 -2.47
N ALA A 156 20.39 -1.86 -1.15
CA ALA A 156 19.34 -1.31 -0.31
C ALA A 156 19.23 0.22 -0.52
N ALA A 157 18.08 0.70 -0.95
CA ALA A 157 17.82 2.12 -1.16
C ALA A 157 16.76 2.68 -0.20
N VAL A 158 15.80 1.83 0.20
CA VAL A 158 14.69 2.21 1.07
C VAL A 158 14.35 1.09 2.02
N LEU A 159 14.12 1.43 3.28
CA LEU A 159 13.47 0.56 4.26
C LEU A 159 11.97 0.91 4.32
N MET A 160 11.13 -0.11 4.43
CA MET A 160 9.70 0.05 4.70
C MET A 160 9.30 -0.80 5.89
N THR A 161 8.71 -0.17 6.90
CA THR A 161 8.09 -0.90 8.01
C THR A 161 6.68 -1.31 7.65
N ARG A 162 6.22 -2.40 8.25
CA ARG A 162 4.81 -2.79 8.25
C ARG A 162 4.42 -3.18 9.66
N ASP A 163 3.35 -2.58 10.14
CA ASP A 163 2.79 -2.81 11.48
C ASP A 163 1.32 -3.16 11.33
N TYR A 164 0.96 -4.41 11.57
CA TYR A 164 -0.41 -4.92 11.45
C TYR A 164 -1.07 -5.03 12.81
N GLN A 165 -2.22 -4.40 12.92
CA GLN A 165 -3.00 -4.27 14.15
C GLN A 165 -4.25 -5.15 14.12
N ALA A 166 -4.61 -5.75 15.25
CA ALA A 166 -5.90 -6.42 15.41
C ALA A 166 -7.07 -5.42 15.28
N ASP A 167 -6.93 -4.29 15.96
CA ASP A 167 -7.81 -3.13 15.86
C ASP A 167 -6.96 -1.85 15.92
N PRO A 168 -6.71 -1.21 14.78
CA PRO A 168 -5.85 -0.04 14.71
C PRO A 168 -6.43 1.21 15.38
N LEU A 169 -7.75 1.23 15.64
CA LEU A 169 -8.40 2.38 16.31
C LEU A 169 -8.12 2.43 17.82
N VAL A 170 -7.74 1.31 18.41
CA VAL A 170 -7.48 1.20 19.86
C VAL A 170 -6.11 0.63 20.18
N GLY A 171 -5.47 -0.07 19.26
CA GLY A 171 -4.14 -0.66 19.42
C GLY A 171 -3.05 0.40 19.44
N ARG A 172 -1.99 0.16 20.21
CA ARG A 172 -0.78 0.97 20.18
C ARG A 172 0.10 0.51 19.02
N PRO A 173 0.40 1.38 18.05
CA PRO A 173 1.28 1.02 16.96
C PRO A 173 2.71 0.76 17.44
N VAL A 174 3.50 0.08 16.59
CA VAL A 174 4.94 -0.07 16.82
C VAL A 174 5.59 1.32 16.85
N ALA A 175 6.31 1.60 17.93
CA ALA A 175 7.14 2.79 18.01
C ALA A 175 8.48 2.52 17.32
N TRP A 176 8.84 3.32 16.32
CA TRP A 176 10.05 3.14 15.53
C TRP A 176 11.04 4.29 15.73
N THR A 177 12.31 3.97 15.88
CA THR A 177 13.42 4.92 15.82
C THR A 177 14.50 4.38 14.89
N ILE A 178 15.18 5.26 14.16
CA ILE A 178 16.33 4.92 13.33
C ILE A 178 17.42 5.97 13.48
N GLU A 179 18.67 5.53 13.63
CA GLU A 179 19.85 6.40 13.66
C GLU A 179 20.95 5.84 12.77
N ALA A 180 21.75 6.69 12.17
CA ALA A 180 22.96 6.28 11.47
C ALA A 180 24.07 6.02 12.49
N LEU A 181 24.78 4.89 12.35
CA LEU A 181 25.95 4.55 13.17
C LEU A 181 27.24 5.17 12.60
N ASP A 182 27.24 5.54 11.34
CA ASP A 182 28.36 6.19 10.67
C ASP A 182 28.22 7.71 10.75
N PRO A 183 29.34 8.49 10.75
CA PRO A 183 29.28 9.95 10.85
C PRO A 183 28.41 10.57 9.77
N PRO A 184 27.63 11.61 10.09
CA PRO A 184 26.79 12.26 9.09
C PRO A 184 27.63 13.02 8.08
N GLU A 185 27.14 13.05 6.83
CA GLU A 185 27.73 13.86 5.78
C GLU A 185 27.33 15.35 5.92
N PRO A 186 28.15 16.27 5.36
CA PRO A 186 27.73 17.65 5.22
C PRO A 186 26.43 17.71 4.39
N PHE A 187 25.44 18.40 4.91
CA PHE A 187 24.17 18.57 4.20
C PHE A 187 24.38 19.43 2.95
N ARG A 188 23.98 18.92 1.80
CA ARG A 188 24.16 19.58 0.51
C ARG A 188 22.82 19.89 -0.13
N HIS A 189 22.62 21.16 -0.46
CA HIS A 189 21.45 21.66 -1.19
C HIS A 189 21.90 22.46 -2.41
N GLY A 190 22.72 21.85 -3.23
CA GLY A 190 23.16 22.46 -4.47
C GLY A 190 22.06 22.42 -5.53
N GLU A 191 22.30 23.15 -6.62
CA GLU A 191 21.38 23.17 -7.77
C GLU A 191 21.24 21.78 -8.41
N ALA A 192 22.34 21.04 -8.54
CA ALA A 192 22.36 19.72 -9.14
C ALA A 192 21.58 18.69 -8.30
N GLU A 193 21.79 18.68 -6.98
CA GLU A 193 21.08 17.79 -6.07
C GLU A 193 19.58 18.08 -6.06
N THR A 194 19.20 19.36 -6.06
CA THR A 194 17.80 19.78 -6.14
C THR A 194 17.16 19.35 -7.46
N ALA A 195 17.88 19.54 -8.58
CA ALA A 195 17.40 19.11 -9.90
C ALA A 195 17.20 17.59 -9.97
N ALA A 196 18.15 16.80 -9.45
CA ALA A 196 18.05 15.35 -9.39
C ALA A 196 16.85 14.89 -8.55
N ALA A 197 16.64 15.50 -7.38
CA ALA A 197 15.52 15.20 -6.50
C ALA A 197 14.15 15.50 -7.14
N LEU A 198 14.03 16.62 -7.85
CA LEU A 198 12.81 16.98 -8.57
C LEU A 198 12.51 16.02 -9.73
N ARG A 199 13.53 15.59 -10.47
CA ARG A 199 13.38 14.58 -11.54
C ARG A 199 13.00 13.20 -10.96
N ALA A 200 13.61 12.79 -9.84
CA ALA A 200 13.24 11.58 -9.15
C ALA A 200 11.78 11.63 -8.67
N SER A 201 11.34 12.77 -8.12
CA SER A 201 9.94 12.97 -7.72
C SER A 201 8.97 12.88 -8.90
N ALA A 202 9.34 13.44 -10.05
CA ALA A 202 8.57 13.33 -11.28
C ALA A 202 8.49 11.88 -11.81
N ALA A 203 9.61 11.14 -11.73
CA ALA A 203 9.66 9.73 -12.09
C ALA A 203 8.80 8.87 -11.15
N TRP A 204 8.83 9.12 -9.85
CA TRP A 204 7.99 8.46 -8.86
C TRP A 204 6.50 8.63 -9.15
N LEU A 205 6.07 9.84 -9.47
CA LEU A 205 4.69 10.12 -9.89
C LEU A 205 4.33 9.32 -11.14
N ARG A 206 5.16 9.38 -12.19
CA ARG A 206 4.88 8.64 -13.44
C ARG A 206 4.76 7.14 -13.21
N THR A 207 5.60 6.56 -12.36
CA THR A 207 5.56 5.13 -12.04
C THR A 207 4.27 4.77 -11.31
N MET A 208 3.84 5.57 -10.32
CA MET A 208 2.58 5.34 -9.61
C MET A 208 1.38 5.41 -10.56
N PHE A 209 1.31 6.44 -11.38
CA PHE A 209 0.18 6.65 -12.27
C PHE A 209 0.24 5.84 -13.57
N ALA A 210 1.32 5.10 -13.82
CA ALA A 210 1.31 4.05 -14.83
C ALA A 210 0.35 2.91 -14.46
N ILE A 211 0.16 2.64 -13.18
CA ILE A 211 -0.76 1.60 -12.69
C ILE A 211 -2.13 2.16 -12.28
N LEU A 212 -2.20 3.38 -11.76
CA LEU A 212 -3.45 4.01 -11.33
C LEU A 212 -4.13 4.80 -12.47
N PRO A 213 -5.46 4.90 -12.44
CA PRO A 213 -6.39 4.13 -11.59
C PRO A 213 -6.37 2.64 -11.96
N LEU A 214 -6.64 1.78 -10.97
CA LEU A 214 -6.82 0.35 -11.21
C LEU A 214 -8.09 0.12 -12.04
N THR A 215 -7.99 -0.75 -13.02
CA THR A 215 -9.12 -1.11 -13.87
C THR A 215 -10.08 -2.06 -13.17
N VAL A 216 -11.36 -2.01 -13.54
CA VAL A 216 -12.41 -2.89 -13.06
C VAL A 216 -13.03 -3.61 -14.25
N GLY A 217 -12.96 -4.93 -14.28
CA GLY A 217 -13.56 -5.74 -15.32
C GLY A 217 -12.93 -5.64 -16.71
N VAL A 218 -11.73 -5.11 -16.83
CA VAL A 218 -10.98 -4.99 -18.09
C VAL A 218 -9.83 -5.97 -18.09
N LYS A 219 -9.66 -6.72 -19.19
CA LYS A 219 -8.46 -7.52 -19.39
C LYS A 219 -7.26 -6.62 -19.58
N SER A 220 -6.30 -6.73 -18.71
CA SER A 220 -5.13 -5.88 -18.72
C SER A 220 -4.00 -6.44 -19.57
N SER A 221 -4.23 -6.59 -20.89
CA SER A 221 -3.12 -6.74 -21.84
C SER A 221 -2.22 -5.47 -21.87
N GLU A 222 -2.61 -4.42 -21.18
CA GLU A 222 -1.98 -3.10 -21.18
C GLU A 222 -1.63 -2.57 -19.76
N ALA A 223 -2.01 -3.24 -18.68
CA ALA A 223 -1.60 -2.82 -17.35
C ALA A 223 -0.18 -3.30 -17.09
N HIS A 224 0.75 -2.36 -16.88
CA HIS A 224 2.08 -2.65 -16.36
C HIS A 224 1.96 -3.55 -15.14
N ASP A 225 2.66 -4.56 -15.19
CA ASP A 225 2.84 -5.75 -14.43
C ASP A 225 2.73 -5.63 -12.88
N LEU A 226 1.54 -5.29 -12.38
CA LEU A 226 1.11 -6.03 -11.20
C LEU A 226 0.87 -7.50 -11.65
N GLY A 227 1.36 -7.81 -12.85
CA GLY A 227 1.22 -9.06 -13.55
C GLY A 227 -0.22 -9.34 -13.97
N HIS A 228 -0.43 -10.45 -14.65
CA HIS A 228 -1.71 -11.10 -14.92
C HIS A 228 -2.74 -11.12 -13.75
N ARG A 229 -2.39 -10.52 -12.62
CA ARG A 229 -3.12 -10.48 -11.34
C ARG A 229 -4.18 -9.39 -11.26
N THR A 230 -4.16 -8.44 -12.20
CA THR A 230 -5.20 -7.42 -12.37
C THR A 230 -6.15 -7.74 -13.52
N ASP A 231 -5.92 -8.85 -14.21
CA ASP A 231 -6.77 -9.32 -15.30
C ASP A 231 -7.99 -10.07 -14.73
N MET A 232 -8.88 -9.32 -14.09
CA MET A 232 -10.02 -9.88 -13.38
C MET A 232 -11.32 -9.46 -14.03
N ALA A 233 -12.22 -10.44 -14.18
CA ALA A 233 -13.63 -10.12 -14.38
C ALA A 233 -14.14 -9.29 -13.19
N ALA A 234 -15.05 -8.36 -13.43
CA ALA A 234 -15.73 -7.67 -12.34
C ALA A 234 -16.39 -8.69 -11.40
N ASN A 235 -16.44 -8.37 -10.12
CA ASN A 235 -17.06 -9.22 -9.09
C ASN A 235 -16.37 -10.59 -8.91
N ALA A 236 -15.03 -10.61 -9.02
CA ALA A 236 -14.21 -11.81 -8.89
C ALA A 236 -12.86 -11.51 -8.25
N PHE A 237 -12.16 -12.55 -7.81
CA PHE A 237 -10.75 -12.51 -7.38
C PHE A 237 -9.84 -13.27 -8.34
N ALA A 238 -8.61 -12.80 -8.47
CA ALA A 238 -7.52 -13.56 -9.08
C ALA A 238 -7.06 -14.69 -8.14
N ASP A 239 -6.35 -15.68 -8.68
CA ASP A 239 -5.74 -16.72 -7.87
C ASP A 239 -4.73 -16.10 -6.89
N PRO A 240 -4.74 -16.52 -5.61
CA PRO A 240 -3.75 -16.10 -4.64
C PRO A 240 -2.33 -16.50 -5.07
N TYR A 241 -1.36 -15.70 -4.66
CA TYR A 241 0.04 -15.96 -4.95
C TYR A 241 0.93 -15.51 -3.79
N GLN A 242 2.03 -16.23 -3.60
CA GLN A 242 3.13 -15.80 -2.73
C GLN A 242 3.96 -14.74 -3.44
N VAL A 243 4.25 -13.63 -2.76
CA VAL A 243 5.11 -12.57 -3.31
C VAL A 243 6.54 -13.11 -3.51
N PRO A 244 7.10 -13.06 -4.74
CA PRO A 244 8.48 -13.44 -5.00
C PRO A 244 9.47 -12.32 -4.63
N ASP A 245 10.76 -12.65 -4.53
CA ASP A 245 11.83 -11.66 -4.30
C ASP A 245 11.96 -10.66 -5.44
N ALA A 246 11.93 -11.15 -6.69
CA ALA A 246 11.78 -10.30 -7.86
C ALA A 246 10.30 -9.94 -8.00
N ASN A 247 9.98 -8.69 -7.75
CA ASN A 247 8.60 -8.20 -7.80
C ASN A 247 8.56 -6.78 -8.33
N PHE A 248 7.35 -6.29 -8.56
CA PHE A 248 7.13 -4.90 -8.92
C PHE A 248 6.60 -4.13 -7.70
N GLY A 249 7.27 -3.03 -7.37
CA GLY A 249 6.83 -2.13 -6.32
C GLY A 249 7.21 -2.58 -4.90
N TRP A 250 6.33 -2.31 -3.98
CA TRP A 250 6.60 -2.38 -2.53
C TRP A 250 5.80 -3.52 -1.88
N SER A 251 5.69 -4.65 -2.57
CA SER A 251 4.99 -5.84 -2.06
C SER A 251 5.74 -6.45 -0.87
N ALA A 252 5.02 -7.15 -0.01
CA ALA A 252 5.59 -7.84 1.16
C ALA A 252 5.92 -9.30 0.81
N ARG A 253 7.21 -9.67 0.89
CA ARG A 253 7.70 -11.04 0.60
C ARG A 253 7.03 -12.12 1.46
N ASP A 254 6.69 -11.75 2.69
CA ASP A 254 6.06 -12.58 3.70
C ASP A 254 4.53 -12.70 3.55
N ALA A 255 3.99 -12.20 2.44
CA ALA A 255 2.56 -12.21 2.18
C ALA A 255 2.18 -13.03 0.96
N CYS A 256 1.02 -13.68 1.06
CA CYS A 256 0.21 -14.06 -0.09
C CYS A 256 -0.80 -12.96 -0.39
N TYR A 257 -1.01 -12.65 -1.65
CA TYR A 257 -2.02 -11.69 -2.10
C TYR A 257 -3.04 -12.33 -3.04
N SER A 258 -4.28 -11.83 -2.96
CA SER A 258 -5.28 -12.01 -4.01
C SER A 258 -6.01 -10.70 -4.20
N TYR A 259 -5.99 -10.18 -5.42
CA TYR A 259 -6.72 -8.96 -5.75
C TYR A 259 -8.03 -9.31 -6.45
N GLY A 260 -9.06 -8.52 -6.15
CA GLY A 260 -10.37 -8.62 -6.74
C GLY A 260 -10.89 -7.25 -7.17
N SER A 261 -11.99 -7.23 -7.88
CA SER A 261 -12.70 -6.01 -8.20
C SER A 261 -14.19 -6.17 -7.99
N PHE A 262 -14.88 -5.03 -7.82
CA PHE A 262 -16.33 -4.99 -7.72
C PHE A 262 -16.90 -3.96 -8.71
N ASP A 263 -18.09 -4.29 -9.24
CA ASP A 263 -18.96 -3.41 -10.01
C ASP A 263 -20.39 -3.72 -9.56
N LEU A 264 -20.96 -2.83 -8.74
CA LEU A 264 -22.19 -3.08 -8.00
C LEU A 264 -23.27 -2.05 -8.37
N ALA A 265 -24.44 -2.53 -8.75
CA ALA A 265 -25.65 -1.70 -8.75
C ALA A 265 -26.07 -1.37 -7.31
N ASP A 266 -26.96 -0.39 -7.14
CA ASP A 266 -27.39 0.10 -5.82
C ASP A 266 -27.99 -0.97 -4.92
N ASP A 267 -28.64 -1.98 -5.52
CA ASP A 267 -29.32 -3.10 -4.86
C ASP A 267 -28.52 -4.41 -4.89
N GLU A 268 -27.19 -4.34 -5.14
CA GLU A 268 -26.32 -5.51 -5.24
C GLU A 268 -25.31 -5.58 -4.11
N ALA A 269 -24.89 -6.80 -3.81
CA ALA A 269 -23.85 -7.12 -2.85
C ALA A 269 -23.00 -8.30 -3.33
N LEU A 270 -21.71 -8.32 -2.96
CA LEU A 270 -20.86 -9.49 -3.08
C LEU A 270 -20.90 -10.29 -1.78
N VAL A 271 -21.18 -11.56 -1.89
CA VAL A 271 -20.97 -12.54 -0.83
C VAL A 271 -19.68 -13.28 -1.12
N ILE A 272 -18.67 -13.01 -0.30
CA ILE A 272 -17.31 -13.53 -0.44
C ILE A 272 -17.11 -14.57 0.65
N THR A 273 -16.77 -15.80 0.27
CA THR A 273 -16.46 -16.86 1.23
C THR A 273 -15.04 -17.35 1.03
N HIS A 274 -14.28 -17.41 2.10
CA HIS A 274 -12.95 -17.98 2.07
C HIS A 274 -12.67 -18.79 3.33
N ARG A 275 -11.73 -19.71 3.25
CA ARG A 275 -11.18 -20.40 4.40
C ARG A 275 -9.77 -19.90 4.63
N PRO A 276 -9.51 -19.12 5.70
CA PRO A 276 -8.16 -18.67 6.01
C PRO A 276 -7.24 -19.89 6.19
N PRO A 277 -6.01 -19.86 5.62
CA PRO A 277 -4.97 -20.82 6.02
C PRO A 277 -4.52 -20.52 7.44
N GLU A 278 -3.72 -21.40 8.03
CA GLU A 278 -2.96 -21.02 9.21
C GLU A 278 -1.96 -19.92 8.83
N CYS A 279 -2.07 -18.75 9.47
CA CYS A 279 -1.26 -17.57 9.17
C CYS A 279 -1.22 -16.64 10.38
N ARG A 280 -0.22 -15.76 10.44
CA ARG A 280 -0.08 -14.80 11.55
C ARG A 280 -1.13 -13.71 11.50
N PHE A 281 -1.45 -13.24 10.30
CA PHE A 281 -2.42 -12.18 10.08
C PHE A 281 -3.03 -12.32 8.68
N TRP A 282 -4.31 -12.03 8.54
CA TRP A 282 -4.95 -11.84 7.25
C TRP A 282 -5.96 -10.70 7.30
N ASN A 283 -6.17 -10.04 6.18
CA ASN A 283 -7.29 -9.11 6.03
C ASN A 283 -7.83 -9.06 4.60
N LEU A 284 -9.06 -8.56 4.51
CA LEU A 284 -9.70 -8.11 3.28
C LEU A 284 -9.97 -6.61 3.41
N VAL A 285 -9.53 -5.84 2.43
CA VAL A 285 -9.70 -4.38 2.37
C VAL A 285 -10.44 -3.99 1.10
N VAL A 286 -11.39 -3.07 1.24
CA VAL A 286 -12.09 -2.43 0.10
C VAL A 286 -11.31 -1.20 -0.33
N TRP A 287 -11.06 -1.05 -1.63
CA TRP A 287 -10.40 0.09 -2.25
C TRP A 287 -11.29 0.77 -3.29
N ASN A 288 -11.17 2.08 -3.43
CA ASN A 288 -11.55 2.75 -4.65
C ASN A 288 -10.54 2.43 -5.79
N GLN A 289 -10.74 2.98 -6.98
CA GLN A 289 -9.84 2.72 -8.12
C GLN A 289 -8.41 3.30 -7.94
N PHE A 290 -8.17 4.14 -6.95
CA PHE A 290 -6.86 4.70 -6.63
C PHE A 290 -6.18 4.00 -5.44
N MET A 291 -6.57 2.77 -5.12
CA MET A 291 -6.04 1.98 -4.00
C MET A 291 -6.21 2.67 -2.64
N ALA A 292 -7.15 3.57 -2.51
CA ALA A 292 -7.47 4.24 -1.25
C ALA A 292 -8.70 3.59 -0.61
N VAL A 293 -8.65 3.35 0.70
CA VAL A 293 -9.77 2.83 1.47
C VAL A 293 -10.80 3.94 1.67
N PRO A 294 -12.04 3.77 1.24
CA PRO A 294 -13.07 4.77 1.45
C PRO A 294 -13.43 4.90 2.93
N GLY A 295 -13.66 6.14 3.37
CA GLY A 295 -14.30 6.48 4.64
C GLY A 295 -13.55 6.23 5.93
N VAL A 296 -12.26 5.94 5.88
CA VAL A 296 -11.44 5.74 7.09
C VAL A 296 -11.27 7.06 7.84
N PRO A 297 -11.34 7.06 9.18
CA PRO A 297 -11.60 5.93 10.10
C PRO A 297 -13.09 5.62 10.36
N ASP A 298 -14.01 6.38 9.77
CA ASP A 298 -15.41 6.44 10.18
C ASP A 298 -16.29 5.30 9.61
N ALA A 299 -15.78 4.55 8.63
CA ALA A 299 -16.52 3.48 7.98
C ALA A 299 -15.74 2.17 7.95
N ARG A 300 -16.44 1.05 8.09
CA ARG A 300 -15.87 -0.29 8.05
C ARG A 300 -15.64 -0.73 6.61
N SER A 301 -14.41 -0.58 6.15
CA SER A 301 -13.96 -0.97 4.81
C SER A 301 -12.89 -2.06 4.83
N SER A 302 -12.68 -2.71 5.99
CA SER A 302 -11.83 -3.88 6.16
C SER A 302 -12.39 -4.85 7.18
N VAL A 303 -11.95 -6.09 7.09
CA VAL A 303 -12.11 -7.15 8.08
C VAL A 303 -10.81 -7.95 8.13
N ASN A 304 -10.39 -8.34 9.32
CA ASN A 304 -9.18 -9.12 9.55
C ASN A 304 -9.45 -10.34 10.43
N GLY A 305 -8.43 -11.18 10.62
CA GLY A 305 -8.54 -12.41 11.41
C GLY A 305 -8.97 -12.23 12.86
N SER A 306 -8.73 -11.03 13.43
CA SER A 306 -9.12 -10.71 14.82
C SER A 306 -10.55 -10.16 14.93
N THR A 307 -11.07 -9.57 13.85
CA THR A 307 -12.40 -8.93 13.86
C THR A 307 -13.47 -9.73 13.14
N ALA A 308 -13.08 -10.71 12.32
CA ALA A 308 -14.00 -11.57 11.57
C ALA A 308 -14.70 -12.56 12.49
N ILE A 309 -15.98 -12.79 12.24
CA ILE A 309 -16.75 -13.88 12.85
C ILE A 309 -16.81 -15.03 11.85
N ALA A 310 -16.25 -16.18 12.23
CA ALA A 310 -16.21 -17.38 11.39
C ALA A 310 -17.56 -18.12 11.38
N ASN A 311 -17.83 -18.79 10.28
CA ASN A 311 -18.90 -19.77 10.15
C ASN A 311 -18.59 -21.02 10.99
N SER A 312 -19.61 -21.85 11.25
CA SER A 312 -19.48 -23.08 12.06
C SER A 312 -18.46 -24.09 11.49
N ASP A 313 -18.21 -24.04 10.19
CA ASP A 313 -17.23 -24.89 9.49
C ASP A 313 -15.81 -24.29 9.46
N GLY A 314 -15.60 -23.12 10.07
CA GLY A 314 -14.33 -22.40 10.11
C GLY A 314 -14.01 -21.56 8.85
N SER A 315 -14.91 -21.49 7.87
CA SER A 315 -14.82 -20.50 6.79
C SER A 315 -15.27 -19.13 7.29
N VAL A 316 -14.98 -18.09 6.53
CA VAL A 316 -15.43 -16.72 6.80
C VAL A 316 -16.22 -16.22 5.61
N THR A 317 -17.43 -15.75 5.88
CA THR A 317 -18.27 -15.05 4.90
C THR A 317 -18.17 -13.54 5.14
N VAL A 318 -17.89 -12.78 4.10
CA VAL A 318 -17.87 -11.31 4.10
C VAL A 318 -18.89 -10.82 3.10
N VAL A 319 -19.66 -9.80 3.47
CA VAL A 319 -20.65 -9.17 2.57
C VAL A 319 -20.16 -7.75 2.23
N VAL A 320 -19.89 -7.49 0.96
CA VAL A 320 -19.49 -6.17 0.48
C VAL A 320 -20.63 -5.56 -0.32
N SER A 321 -21.06 -4.36 0.04
CA SER A 321 -22.15 -3.65 -0.62
C SER A 321 -21.93 -2.13 -0.59
N ARG A 322 -22.72 -1.39 -1.34
CA ARG A 322 -22.60 0.08 -1.39
C ARG A 322 -22.90 0.73 -0.04
N GLY A 323 -23.86 0.23 0.71
CA GLY A 323 -24.12 0.57 2.11
C GLY A 323 -23.71 -0.55 3.06
N MET A 324 -24.08 -0.45 4.33
CA MET A 324 -23.91 -1.54 5.29
C MET A 324 -25.09 -2.51 5.22
N THR A 325 -24.79 -3.81 5.34
CA THR A 325 -25.81 -4.86 5.53
C THR A 325 -25.91 -5.24 7.00
N GLY A 326 -26.87 -6.11 7.34
CA GLY A 326 -26.99 -6.66 8.70
C GLY A 326 -25.96 -7.75 9.04
N HIS A 327 -25.14 -8.18 8.08
CA HIS A 327 -24.15 -9.25 8.31
C HIS A 327 -23.02 -8.79 9.24
N PRO A 328 -22.58 -9.62 10.23
CA PRO A 328 -21.51 -9.23 11.16
C PRO A 328 -20.19 -8.83 10.47
N ASN A 329 -19.84 -9.52 9.38
CA ASN A 329 -18.67 -9.20 8.55
C ASN A 329 -19.07 -8.34 7.33
N SER A 330 -19.97 -7.36 7.51
CA SER A 330 -20.34 -6.43 6.44
C SER A 330 -19.26 -5.38 6.21
N LEU A 331 -18.91 -5.12 4.96
CA LEU A 331 -18.06 -4.03 4.52
C LEU A 331 -18.82 -3.12 3.56
N THR A 332 -18.57 -1.83 3.66
CA THR A 332 -19.18 -0.85 2.77
C THR A 332 -18.18 -0.34 1.74
N THR A 333 -18.65 -0.13 0.49
CA THR A 333 -17.90 0.63 -0.51
C THR A 333 -18.11 2.14 -0.36
N LEU A 334 -18.90 2.59 0.65
CA LEU A 334 -19.30 3.99 0.81
C LEU A 334 -19.90 4.58 -0.47
N ASP A 335 -20.80 3.83 -1.05
CA ASP A 335 -21.51 4.21 -2.27
C ASP A 335 -20.65 4.31 -3.54
N TYR A 336 -19.37 3.87 -3.51
CA TYR A 336 -18.63 3.66 -4.75
C TYR A 336 -19.24 2.48 -5.52
N PRO A 337 -19.67 2.70 -6.78
CA PRO A 337 -20.22 1.59 -7.58
C PRO A 337 -19.14 0.62 -8.04
N ARG A 338 -17.90 1.11 -8.18
CA ARG A 338 -16.75 0.36 -8.70
C ARG A 338 -15.53 0.58 -7.85
N GLY A 339 -14.70 -0.46 -7.76
CA GLY A 339 -13.43 -0.41 -7.06
C GLY A 339 -12.76 -1.78 -7.00
N ASN A 340 -11.85 -1.92 -6.08
CA ASN A 340 -11.02 -3.10 -5.94
C ASN A 340 -11.10 -3.68 -4.53
N LEU A 341 -10.69 -4.93 -4.42
CA LEU A 341 -10.64 -5.71 -3.20
C LEU A 341 -9.24 -6.29 -3.05
N ALA A 342 -8.69 -6.25 -1.86
CA ALA A 342 -7.35 -6.78 -1.59
C ALA A 342 -7.38 -7.73 -0.39
N PHE A 343 -7.20 -9.01 -0.65
CA PHE A 343 -6.84 -9.98 0.37
C PHE A 343 -5.33 -10.01 0.57
N ARG A 344 -4.94 -10.13 1.84
CA ARG A 344 -3.56 -10.34 2.28
C ARG A 344 -3.53 -11.41 3.35
N TRP A 345 -2.56 -12.34 3.27
CA TRP A 345 -2.27 -13.34 4.29
C TRP A 345 -0.77 -13.32 4.57
N PHE A 346 -0.39 -13.05 5.81
CA PHE A 346 1.01 -12.94 6.23
C PHE A 346 1.46 -14.19 6.96
N LEU A 347 2.65 -14.70 6.58
CA LEU A 347 3.22 -15.92 7.12
C LEU A 347 2.25 -17.09 7.03
N ALA A 348 1.58 -17.22 5.91
CA ALA A 348 0.68 -18.34 5.64
C ALA A 348 1.49 -19.63 5.42
N ASP A 349 1.02 -20.73 5.99
CA ASP A 349 1.62 -22.06 5.84
C ASP A 349 1.52 -22.62 4.42
N ALA A 350 0.55 -22.13 3.64
CA ALA A 350 0.34 -22.47 2.24
C ALA A 350 -0.29 -21.30 1.47
N VAL A 351 -0.14 -21.30 0.15
CA VAL A 351 -0.88 -20.36 -0.70
C VAL A 351 -2.38 -20.66 -0.57
N PRO A 352 -3.21 -19.69 -0.16
CA PRO A 352 -4.63 -19.91 0.08
C PRO A 352 -5.37 -20.33 -1.19
N ALA A 353 -6.51 -20.98 -1.04
CA ALA A 353 -7.45 -21.15 -2.14
C ALA A 353 -8.05 -19.80 -2.55
N ARG A 354 -8.39 -19.66 -3.82
CA ARG A 354 -9.08 -18.47 -4.32
C ARG A 354 -10.41 -18.29 -3.58
N PRO A 355 -10.71 -17.07 -3.07
CA PRO A 355 -11.99 -16.78 -2.46
C PRO A 355 -13.14 -17.03 -3.44
N ASP A 356 -14.22 -17.66 -2.96
CA ASP A 356 -15.46 -17.81 -3.72
C ASP A 356 -16.26 -16.50 -3.64
N VAL A 357 -16.84 -16.08 -4.78
CA VAL A 357 -17.56 -14.80 -4.87
C VAL A 357 -18.90 -15.03 -5.57
N ARG A 358 -19.97 -14.55 -4.96
CA ARG A 358 -21.29 -14.52 -5.57
C ARG A 358 -21.87 -13.12 -5.55
N LEU A 359 -22.29 -12.64 -6.71
CA LEU A 359 -23.08 -11.42 -6.83
C LEU A 359 -24.54 -11.77 -6.54
N VAL A 360 -25.15 -11.04 -5.61
CA VAL A 360 -26.54 -11.25 -5.18
C VAL A 360 -27.26 -9.91 -5.07
N LYS A 361 -28.59 -9.93 -5.02
CA LYS A 361 -29.32 -8.74 -4.58
C LYS A 361 -29.09 -8.51 -3.08
N SER A 362 -28.95 -7.27 -2.64
CA SER A 362 -28.69 -6.93 -1.23
C SER A 362 -29.73 -7.52 -0.27
N SER A 363 -30.97 -7.65 -0.74
CA SER A 363 -32.07 -8.30 0.02
C SER A 363 -31.92 -9.82 0.17
N GLN A 364 -31.03 -10.43 -0.60
CA GLN A 364 -30.72 -11.87 -0.58
C GLN A 364 -29.35 -12.17 0.08
N ALA A 365 -28.62 -11.12 0.46
CA ALA A 365 -27.37 -11.29 1.18
C ALA A 365 -27.63 -11.89 2.57
N PRO A 366 -26.73 -12.79 3.06
CA PRO A 366 -26.88 -13.32 4.41
C PRO A 366 -26.80 -12.20 5.45
N THR A 367 -27.56 -12.32 6.52
CA THR A 367 -27.55 -11.38 7.66
C THR A 367 -26.86 -11.99 8.89
N GLU A 368 -26.58 -13.29 8.85
CA GLU A 368 -25.97 -14.05 9.95
C GLU A 368 -24.84 -14.93 9.41
N VAL A 369 -23.92 -15.31 10.29
CA VAL A 369 -22.92 -16.36 10.02
C VAL A 369 -23.59 -17.74 10.07
N THR A 370 -23.10 -18.71 9.31
CA THR A 370 -23.69 -20.05 9.17
C THR A 370 -22.95 -21.12 9.96
#